data_9dbdb3a6d768ae7c047c3b0144c4b767
#
_entry.id   9dbdb3a6d768ae7c047c3b0144c4b767
#
_cell.length_a   1.000
_cell.length_b   1.000
_cell.length_c   1.000
_cell.angle_alpha   90.00
_cell.angle_beta   90.00
_cell.angle_gamma   90.00
#
_symmetry.space_group_name_H-M   'P 1'
#
loop_
_entity.id
_entity.type
_entity.pdbx_description
1 polymer ?
#
loop_
_entity_poly.entity_id
_entity_poly.type
_entity_poly.pdbx_seq_one_letter_code
_entity_poly.pdbx_strand_id
1 'polypeptide(L)'
;MTGRRNLRVKHADSDDVAAEYEASFDEAINELEEKGISVAMTAPKIDFQGILPSNLPSLDSGDLGDLLGQTQTWRSYVSGLMALSDGQSTALEQALKAAEAEARKRFDANTDMKKYEKDDDVRLDPRVVELRARYLKVRIMSDFLSKSVVPSAEGAYGAVSREISRREGDLSSGMRTTNATGRRRRGR
;
A
#
# COMPACT_ATOMS: atom_id res chain seq x y z
N MET A 1 -8.91 -39.69 -43.65
CA MET A 1 -8.92 -38.22 -43.66
C MET A 1 -9.32 -37.72 -42.28
N THR A 2 -8.33 -37.48 -41.44
CA THR A 2 -8.52 -37.03 -40.05
C THR A 2 -8.31 -35.51 -40.02
N GLY A 3 -9.43 -34.75 -39.92
CA GLY A 3 -9.40 -33.31 -39.81
C GLY A 3 -8.81 -32.87 -38.45
N ARG A 4 -7.61 -32.32 -38.48
CA ARG A 4 -7.04 -31.60 -37.33
C ARG A 4 -7.88 -30.36 -37.10
N ARG A 5 -8.71 -30.36 -36.05
CA ARG A 5 -9.30 -29.14 -35.49
C ARG A 5 -8.17 -28.27 -34.92
N ASN A 6 -7.81 -27.23 -35.65
CA ASN A 6 -6.99 -26.14 -35.09
C ASN A 6 -7.79 -25.47 -33.98
N LEU A 7 -7.55 -25.88 -32.75
CA LEU A 7 -7.90 -25.08 -31.58
C LEU A 7 -7.03 -23.82 -31.65
N ARG A 8 -7.57 -22.75 -32.24
CA ARG A 8 -7.07 -21.39 -32.01
C ARG A 8 -7.30 -21.09 -30.54
N VAL A 9 -6.29 -21.32 -29.71
CA VAL A 9 -6.24 -20.73 -28.40
C VAL A 9 -6.19 -19.22 -28.65
N LYS A 10 -7.29 -18.50 -28.38
CA LYS A 10 -7.27 -17.05 -28.29
C LYS A 10 -6.27 -16.72 -27.17
N HIS A 11 -5.10 -16.24 -27.52
CA HIS A 11 -4.22 -15.62 -26.54
C HIS A 11 -4.89 -14.33 -26.12
N ALA A 12 -5.23 -14.22 -24.84
CA ALA A 12 -5.63 -12.94 -24.28
C ALA A 12 -4.52 -11.92 -24.57
N ASP A 13 -4.89 -10.79 -25.08
CA ASP A 13 -3.96 -9.69 -25.32
C ASP A 13 -3.42 -9.20 -23.97
N SER A 14 -2.18 -8.74 -23.86
CA SER A 14 -1.62 -8.28 -22.57
C SER A 14 -2.37 -7.09 -22.00
N ASP A 15 -3.05 -6.30 -22.85
CA ASP A 15 -3.94 -5.23 -22.42
C ASP A 15 -5.24 -5.80 -21.85
N ASP A 16 -5.76 -6.90 -22.40
CA ASP A 16 -6.90 -7.63 -21.83
C ASP A 16 -6.56 -8.20 -20.44
N VAL A 17 -5.34 -8.74 -20.25
CA VAL A 17 -4.89 -9.24 -18.95
C VAL A 17 -4.78 -8.09 -17.93
N ALA A 18 -4.21 -6.94 -18.31
CA ALA A 18 -4.12 -5.79 -17.43
C ALA A 18 -5.51 -5.25 -17.05
N ALA A 19 -6.43 -5.16 -18.02
CA ALA A 19 -7.81 -4.71 -17.80
C ALA A 19 -8.60 -5.69 -16.92
N GLU A 20 -8.39 -7.00 -17.08
CA GLU A 20 -9.01 -8.04 -16.23
C GLU A 20 -8.54 -7.94 -14.77
N TYR A 21 -7.24 -7.67 -14.54
CA TYR A 21 -6.73 -7.46 -13.20
C TYR A 21 -7.24 -6.16 -12.56
N GLU A 22 -7.31 -5.06 -13.33
CA GLU A 22 -7.88 -3.79 -12.86
C GLU A 22 -9.35 -3.97 -12.48
N ALA A 23 -10.14 -4.63 -13.33
CA ALA A 23 -11.55 -4.92 -13.06
C ALA A 23 -11.73 -5.82 -11.82
N SER A 24 -10.92 -6.87 -11.66
CA SER A 24 -10.95 -7.76 -10.50
C SER A 24 -10.54 -7.03 -9.21
N PHE A 25 -9.65 -6.06 -9.31
CA PHE A 25 -9.25 -5.24 -8.17
C PHE A 25 -10.37 -4.28 -7.74
N ASP A 26 -11.01 -3.61 -8.69
CA ASP A 26 -12.16 -2.74 -8.44
C ASP A 26 -13.34 -3.53 -7.85
N GLU A 27 -13.60 -4.74 -8.35
CA GLU A 27 -14.61 -5.65 -7.79
C GLU A 27 -14.31 -6.03 -6.34
N ALA A 28 -13.04 -6.35 -6.03
CA ALA A 28 -12.63 -6.65 -4.66
C ALA A 28 -12.78 -5.45 -3.71
N ILE A 29 -12.49 -4.23 -4.17
CA ILE A 29 -12.73 -3.00 -3.38
C ILE A 29 -14.22 -2.82 -3.13
N ASN A 30 -15.05 -2.95 -4.15
CA ASN A 30 -16.50 -2.82 -4.02
C ASN A 30 -17.08 -3.86 -3.02
N GLU A 31 -16.62 -5.11 -3.09
CA GLU A 31 -17.00 -6.14 -2.11
C GLU A 31 -16.61 -5.79 -0.68
N LEU A 32 -15.44 -5.18 -0.47
CA LEU A 32 -15.01 -4.72 0.85
C LEU A 32 -15.89 -3.58 1.36
N GLU A 33 -16.25 -2.63 0.50
CA GLU A 33 -17.15 -1.52 0.83
C GLU A 33 -18.56 -2.03 1.16
N GLU A 34 -19.10 -2.98 0.43
CA GLU A 34 -20.38 -3.64 0.73
C GLU A 34 -20.38 -4.34 2.11
N LYS A 35 -19.21 -4.85 2.53
CA LYS A 35 -19.00 -5.44 3.87
C LYS A 35 -18.75 -4.38 4.96
N GLY A 36 -18.84 -3.09 4.62
CA GLY A 36 -18.60 -1.98 5.53
C GLY A 36 -17.12 -1.70 5.81
N ILE A 37 -16.22 -2.26 5.00
CA ILE A 37 -14.79 -2.00 5.08
C ILE A 37 -14.47 -0.92 4.05
N SER A 38 -14.41 0.34 4.50
CA SER A 38 -14.01 1.44 3.62
C SER A 38 -12.51 1.41 3.34
N VAL A 39 -12.15 1.30 2.07
CA VAL A 39 -10.78 1.52 1.61
C VAL A 39 -10.63 3.01 1.31
N ALA A 40 -9.89 3.73 2.16
CA ALA A 40 -9.70 5.17 2.00
C ALA A 40 -8.84 5.46 0.76
N MET A 41 -9.51 5.65 -0.39
CA MET A 41 -8.87 5.99 -1.68
C MET A 41 -8.66 7.50 -1.85
N THR A 42 -9.34 8.30 -1.06
CA THR A 42 -9.27 9.77 -1.12
C THR A 42 -8.42 10.30 0.03
N ALA A 43 -7.52 11.25 -0.26
CA ALA A 43 -6.72 11.89 0.77
C ALA A 43 -7.62 12.50 1.85
N PRO A 44 -7.39 12.17 3.13
CA PRO A 44 -8.20 12.68 4.22
C PRO A 44 -8.03 14.19 4.34
N LYS A 45 -9.13 14.90 4.67
CA LYS A 45 -9.10 16.32 4.99
C LYS A 45 -8.70 16.50 6.45
N ILE A 46 -7.42 16.39 6.73
CA ILE A 46 -6.82 16.55 8.06
C ILE A 46 -5.64 17.50 7.98
N ASP A 47 -5.30 18.15 9.08
CA ASP A 47 -4.16 19.08 9.14
C ASP A 47 -2.82 18.34 9.27
N PHE A 48 -2.84 17.11 9.75
CA PHE A 48 -1.64 16.29 9.88
C PHE A 48 -1.13 15.79 8.52
N GLN A 49 0.13 16.12 8.22
CA GLN A 49 0.81 15.76 6.95
C GLN A 49 2.02 14.83 7.16
N GLY A 50 1.97 13.98 8.18
CA GLY A 50 3.04 12.99 8.45
C GLY A 50 4.17 13.51 9.35
N ILE A 51 4.14 14.79 9.77
CA ILE A 51 5.17 15.39 10.63
C ILE A 51 4.56 15.73 11.98
N LEU A 52 5.11 15.16 13.06
CA LEU A 52 4.68 15.48 14.42
C LEU A 52 5.16 16.88 14.84
N PRO A 53 4.33 17.62 15.62
CA PRO A 53 4.75 18.88 16.21
C PRO A 53 5.90 18.64 17.20
N SER A 54 6.89 19.53 17.19
CA SER A 54 8.05 19.46 18.09
C SER A 54 7.69 19.66 19.56
N ASN A 55 6.53 20.28 19.82
CA ASN A 55 6.02 20.57 21.18
C ASN A 55 5.03 19.50 21.69
N LEU A 56 5.06 18.29 21.18
CA LEU A 56 4.15 17.21 21.56
C LEU A 56 3.93 17.07 23.09
N PRO A 57 4.99 17.13 23.95
CA PRO A 57 4.82 17.04 25.40
C PRO A 57 4.06 18.23 26.02
N SER A 58 3.95 19.36 25.33
CA SER A 58 3.29 20.57 25.85
C SER A 58 1.85 20.76 25.32
N LEU A 59 1.38 19.93 24.40
CA LEU A 59 -0.01 19.95 23.94
C LEU A 59 -0.96 19.61 25.10
N ASP A 60 -2.16 20.16 25.10
CA ASP A 60 -3.18 19.74 26.07
C ASP A 60 -3.77 18.35 25.73
N SER A 61 -4.64 17.85 26.60
CA SER A 61 -5.20 16.50 26.41
C SER A 61 -6.22 16.44 25.26
N GLY A 62 -6.88 17.54 24.95
CA GLY A 62 -7.80 17.68 23.81
C GLY A 62 -7.02 17.67 22.50
N ASP A 63 -6.01 18.52 22.38
CA ASP A 63 -5.15 18.59 21.21
C ASP A 63 -4.44 17.26 20.92
N LEU A 64 -4.01 16.54 21.97
CA LEU A 64 -3.42 15.20 21.81
C LEU A 64 -4.43 14.17 21.33
N GLY A 65 -5.68 14.23 21.81
CA GLY A 65 -6.77 13.36 21.34
C GLY A 65 -7.07 13.59 19.85
N ASP A 66 -7.17 14.85 19.45
CA ASP A 66 -7.38 15.24 18.06
C ASP A 66 -6.21 14.81 17.16
N LEU A 67 -4.97 15.02 17.62
CA LEU A 67 -3.78 14.59 16.90
C LEU A 67 -3.71 13.06 16.78
N LEU A 68 -4.14 12.31 17.81
CA LEU A 68 -4.23 10.85 17.73
C LEU A 68 -5.21 10.42 16.64
N GLY A 69 -6.39 11.02 16.57
CA GLY A 69 -7.39 10.78 15.53
C GLY A 69 -6.83 11.05 14.13
N GLN A 70 -6.16 12.20 13.97
CA GLN A 70 -5.55 12.57 12.68
C GLN A 70 -4.42 11.63 12.27
N THR A 71 -3.53 11.24 13.19
CA THR A 71 -2.43 10.30 12.89
C THR A 71 -2.95 8.91 12.55
N GLN A 72 -4.03 8.46 13.21
CA GLN A 72 -4.68 7.18 12.87
C GLN A 72 -5.31 7.22 11.48
N THR A 73 -6.01 8.31 11.16
CA THR A 73 -6.62 8.51 9.83
C THR A 73 -5.56 8.53 8.73
N TRP A 74 -4.45 9.24 8.96
CA TRP A 74 -3.31 9.28 8.05
C TRP A 74 -2.68 7.89 7.85
N ARG A 75 -2.45 7.16 8.94
CA ARG A 75 -1.91 5.80 8.89
C ARG A 75 -2.80 4.87 8.07
N SER A 76 -4.12 4.91 8.27
CA SER A 76 -5.07 4.10 7.52
C SER A 76 -5.04 4.43 6.02
N TYR A 77 -4.99 5.73 5.68
CA TYR A 77 -4.89 6.19 4.30
C TYR A 77 -3.62 5.71 3.59
N VAL A 78 -2.45 5.92 4.20
CA VAL A 78 -1.18 5.50 3.56
C VAL A 78 -1.05 3.98 3.47
N SER A 79 -1.63 3.23 4.40
CA SER A 79 -1.70 1.77 4.33
C SER A 79 -2.59 1.30 3.17
N GLY A 80 -3.71 1.99 2.93
CA GLY A 80 -4.58 1.75 1.78
C GLY A 80 -3.86 2.04 0.45
N LEU A 81 -3.15 3.17 0.36
CA LEU A 81 -2.34 3.50 -0.82
C LEU A 81 -1.24 2.46 -1.09
N MET A 82 -0.62 1.94 -0.03
CA MET A 82 0.39 0.88 -0.18
C MET A 82 -0.24 -0.39 -0.74
N ALA A 83 -1.37 -0.84 -0.19
CA ALA A 83 -2.06 -2.03 -0.67
C ALA A 83 -2.50 -1.91 -2.14
N LEU A 84 -3.02 -0.73 -2.54
CA LEU A 84 -3.38 -0.41 -3.92
C LEU A 84 -2.15 -0.49 -4.84
N SER A 85 -1.06 0.15 -4.44
CA SER A 85 0.18 0.19 -5.22
C SER A 85 0.79 -1.22 -5.39
N ASP A 86 0.71 -2.06 -4.37
CA ASP A 86 1.16 -3.47 -4.44
C ASP A 86 0.28 -4.29 -5.39
N GLY A 87 -1.04 -4.11 -5.34
CA GLY A 87 -1.98 -4.74 -6.27
C GLY A 87 -1.68 -4.36 -7.72
N GLN A 88 -1.54 -3.07 -8.00
CA GLN A 88 -1.19 -2.56 -9.33
C GLN A 88 0.19 -3.06 -9.80
N SER A 89 1.18 -3.12 -8.91
CA SER A 89 2.50 -3.66 -9.22
C SER A 89 2.42 -5.13 -9.65
N THR A 90 1.63 -5.92 -8.93
CA THR A 90 1.40 -7.34 -9.24
C THR A 90 0.71 -7.51 -10.59
N ALA A 91 -0.33 -6.74 -10.87
CA ALA A 91 -1.05 -6.77 -12.15
C ALA A 91 -0.12 -6.43 -13.33
N LEU A 92 0.66 -5.35 -13.21
CA LEU A 92 1.60 -4.94 -14.25
C LEU A 92 2.74 -5.95 -14.43
N GLU A 93 3.19 -6.64 -13.39
CA GLU A 93 4.16 -7.73 -13.49
C GLU A 93 3.62 -8.91 -14.32
N GLN A 94 2.37 -9.29 -14.11
CA GLN A 94 1.73 -10.36 -14.88
C GLN A 94 1.53 -9.94 -16.35
N ALA A 95 1.07 -8.72 -16.59
CA ALA A 95 0.93 -8.17 -17.94
C ALA A 95 2.26 -8.12 -18.68
N LEU A 96 3.34 -7.70 -18.00
CA LEU A 96 4.70 -7.68 -18.56
C LEU A 96 5.18 -9.09 -18.93
N LYS A 97 4.98 -10.09 -18.05
CA LYS A 97 5.33 -11.49 -18.34
C LYS A 97 4.55 -12.03 -19.54
N ALA A 98 3.28 -11.70 -19.66
CA ALA A 98 2.45 -12.09 -20.81
C ALA A 98 2.98 -11.46 -22.11
N ALA A 99 3.27 -10.15 -22.10
CA ALA A 99 3.82 -9.45 -23.26
C ALA A 99 5.20 -9.99 -23.68
N GLU A 100 6.09 -10.30 -22.73
CA GLU A 100 7.38 -10.94 -23.01
C GLU A 100 7.22 -12.33 -23.63
N ALA A 101 6.25 -13.12 -23.16
CA ALA A 101 5.96 -14.43 -23.71
C ALA A 101 5.39 -14.36 -25.14
N GLU A 102 4.53 -13.37 -25.43
CA GLU A 102 4.01 -13.11 -26.77
C GLU A 102 5.11 -12.64 -27.73
N ALA A 103 5.95 -11.72 -27.29
CA ALA A 103 7.09 -11.23 -28.06
C ALA A 103 8.04 -12.41 -28.40
N ARG A 104 8.37 -13.28 -27.42
CA ARG A 104 9.18 -14.48 -27.67
C ARG A 104 8.57 -15.37 -28.73
N LYS A 105 7.28 -15.68 -28.68
CA LYS A 105 6.61 -16.51 -29.70
C LYS A 105 6.74 -15.91 -31.10
N ARG A 106 6.65 -14.57 -31.23
CA ARG A 106 6.84 -13.88 -32.51
C ARG A 106 8.26 -14.03 -33.06
N PHE A 107 9.27 -13.88 -32.20
CA PHE A 107 10.68 -13.99 -32.60
C PHE A 107 11.16 -15.44 -32.72
N ASP A 108 10.60 -16.40 -31.98
CA ASP A 108 10.92 -17.81 -32.10
C ASP A 108 10.47 -18.40 -33.45
N ALA A 109 9.47 -17.81 -34.07
CA ALA A 109 9.08 -18.20 -35.45
C ALA A 109 10.17 -17.89 -36.49
N ASN A 110 11.12 -17.00 -36.18
CA ASN A 110 12.25 -16.68 -37.03
C ASN A 110 13.45 -17.63 -36.71
N THR A 111 13.64 -18.64 -37.54
CA THR A 111 14.67 -19.70 -37.36
C THR A 111 16.09 -19.21 -37.57
N ASP A 112 16.28 -18.08 -38.26
CA ASP A 112 17.61 -17.59 -38.64
C ASP A 112 18.27 -16.71 -37.57
N MET A 113 17.51 -16.31 -36.54
CA MET A 113 18.03 -15.50 -35.44
C MET A 113 18.67 -16.34 -34.34
N LYS A 114 19.80 -15.87 -33.81
CA LYS A 114 20.42 -16.46 -32.63
C LYS A 114 19.64 -16.16 -31.37
N LYS A 115 19.74 -17.01 -30.35
CA LYS A 115 18.98 -16.90 -29.10
C LYS A 115 19.14 -15.53 -28.41
N TYR A 116 20.39 -15.03 -28.36
CA TYR A 116 20.65 -13.74 -27.70
C TYR A 116 20.02 -12.54 -28.46
N GLU A 117 19.98 -12.61 -29.81
CA GLU A 117 19.32 -11.60 -30.64
C GLU A 117 17.81 -11.58 -30.39
N LYS A 118 17.19 -12.77 -30.25
CA LYS A 118 15.77 -12.89 -29.89
C LYS A 118 15.47 -12.32 -28.51
N ASP A 119 16.32 -12.60 -27.52
CA ASP A 119 16.16 -12.07 -26.17
C ASP A 119 16.30 -10.52 -26.12
N ASP A 120 17.18 -9.96 -26.94
CA ASP A 120 17.33 -8.51 -27.06
C ASP A 120 16.13 -7.88 -27.79
N ASP A 121 15.62 -8.50 -28.86
CA ASP A 121 14.44 -8.02 -29.57
C ASP A 121 13.18 -8.08 -28.70
N VAL A 122 13.02 -9.11 -27.86
CA VAL A 122 11.94 -9.17 -26.86
C VAL A 122 12.04 -7.99 -25.89
N ARG A 123 13.23 -7.64 -25.43
CA ARG A 123 13.44 -6.51 -24.51
C ARG A 123 13.17 -5.15 -25.15
N LEU A 124 13.39 -5.04 -26.46
CA LEU A 124 13.19 -3.83 -27.27
C LEU A 124 11.78 -3.75 -27.86
N ASP A 125 10.97 -4.79 -27.73
CA ASP A 125 9.58 -4.75 -28.16
C ASP A 125 8.86 -3.54 -27.53
N PRO A 126 8.22 -2.65 -28.31
CA PRO A 126 7.64 -1.41 -27.81
C PRO A 126 6.67 -1.61 -26.65
N ARG A 127 5.87 -2.69 -26.72
CA ARG A 127 4.89 -3.02 -25.70
C ARG A 127 5.55 -3.49 -24.41
N VAL A 128 6.58 -4.32 -24.51
CA VAL A 128 7.38 -4.77 -23.36
C VAL A 128 8.08 -3.59 -22.70
N VAL A 129 8.62 -2.64 -23.49
CA VAL A 129 9.25 -1.42 -22.97
C VAL A 129 8.25 -0.55 -22.23
N GLU A 130 7.06 -0.33 -22.79
CA GLU A 130 6.01 0.47 -22.16
C GLU A 130 5.54 -0.15 -20.83
N LEU A 131 5.16 -1.43 -20.84
CA LEU A 131 4.71 -2.13 -19.63
C LEU A 131 5.80 -2.17 -18.56
N ARG A 132 7.05 -2.36 -18.94
CA ARG A 132 8.19 -2.32 -18.02
C ARG A 132 8.36 -0.96 -17.37
N ALA A 133 8.22 0.13 -18.14
CA ALA A 133 8.29 1.49 -17.61
C ALA A 133 7.15 1.77 -16.62
N ARG A 134 5.92 1.36 -16.93
CA ARG A 134 4.75 1.46 -16.03
C ARG A 134 4.96 0.63 -14.76
N TYR A 135 5.39 -0.61 -14.88
CA TYR A 135 5.69 -1.50 -13.75
C TYR A 135 6.73 -0.89 -12.82
N LEU A 136 7.86 -0.42 -13.36
CA LEU A 136 8.93 0.17 -12.57
C LEU A 136 8.45 1.42 -11.80
N LYS A 137 7.64 2.27 -12.43
CA LYS A 137 7.07 3.46 -11.79
C LYS A 137 6.22 3.08 -10.57
N VAL A 138 5.29 2.12 -10.74
CA VAL A 138 4.41 1.68 -9.64
C VAL A 138 5.22 0.95 -8.56
N ARG A 139 6.19 0.13 -8.97
CA ARG A 139 7.07 -0.58 -8.04
C ARG A 139 7.89 0.35 -7.15
N ILE A 140 8.45 1.41 -7.73
CA ILE A 140 9.19 2.43 -6.97
C ILE A 140 8.25 3.11 -5.96
N MET A 141 7.01 3.43 -6.36
CA MET A 141 6.02 4.03 -5.47
C MET A 141 5.65 3.10 -4.32
N SER A 142 5.37 1.82 -4.59
CA SER A 142 5.11 0.81 -3.56
C SER A 142 6.28 0.67 -2.59
N ASP A 143 7.51 0.57 -3.11
CA ASP A 143 8.72 0.50 -2.29
C ASP A 143 8.92 1.74 -1.41
N PHE A 144 8.63 2.94 -1.91
CA PHE A 144 8.70 4.17 -1.13
C PHE A 144 7.64 4.20 -0.03
N LEU A 145 6.39 3.85 -0.35
CA LEU A 145 5.32 3.76 0.62
C LEU A 145 5.65 2.78 1.74
N SER A 146 6.07 1.56 1.40
CA SER A 146 6.35 0.51 2.38
C SER A 146 7.58 0.79 3.26
N LYS A 147 8.64 1.39 2.70
CA LYS A 147 9.90 1.60 3.39
C LYS A 147 10.00 2.93 4.14
N SER A 148 9.19 3.92 3.76
CA SER A 148 9.32 5.28 4.31
C SER A 148 8.00 5.80 4.87
N VAL A 149 6.92 5.82 4.07
CA VAL A 149 5.70 6.53 4.46
C VAL A 149 4.91 5.77 5.52
N VAL A 150 4.69 4.47 5.34
CA VAL A 150 3.95 3.65 6.31
C VAL A 150 4.68 3.57 7.66
N PRO A 151 5.98 3.26 7.74
CA PRO A 151 6.70 3.28 9.00
C PRO A 151 6.70 4.64 9.69
N SER A 152 6.78 5.74 8.92
CA SER A 152 6.68 7.10 9.46
C SER A 152 5.30 7.37 10.08
N ALA A 153 4.22 6.96 9.40
CA ALA A 153 2.85 7.12 9.90
C ALA A 153 2.62 6.26 11.17
N GLU A 154 3.12 5.04 11.20
CA GLU A 154 3.08 4.17 12.38
C GLU A 154 3.88 4.75 13.55
N GLY A 155 5.06 5.28 13.27
CA GLY A 155 5.91 5.96 14.24
C GLY A 155 5.22 7.17 14.85
N ALA A 156 4.56 8.00 14.04
CA ALA A 156 3.81 9.17 14.47
C ALA A 156 2.64 8.79 15.38
N TYR A 157 1.80 7.85 14.94
CA TYR A 157 0.70 7.33 15.76
C TYR A 157 1.19 6.76 17.09
N GLY A 158 2.27 5.94 17.05
CA GLY A 158 2.86 5.34 18.25
C GLY A 158 3.45 6.37 19.21
N ALA A 159 4.00 7.48 18.72
CA ALA A 159 4.53 8.54 19.57
C ALA A 159 3.41 9.28 20.32
N VAL A 160 2.32 9.65 19.64
CA VAL A 160 1.15 10.30 20.26
C VAL A 160 0.49 9.37 21.27
N SER A 161 0.27 8.12 20.92
CA SER A 161 -0.32 7.09 21.81
C SER A 161 0.51 6.89 23.08
N ARG A 162 1.83 6.82 22.95
CA ARG A 162 2.73 6.71 24.13
C ARG A 162 2.67 7.92 25.03
N GLU A 163 2.57 9.14 24.48
CA GLU A 163 2.47 10.37 25.28
C GLU A 163 1.15 10.42 26.07
N ILE A 164 0.03 10.00 25.46
CA ILE A 164 -1.25 9.87 26.15
C ILE A 164 -1.14 8.88 27.31
N SER A 165 -0.63 7.67 27.04
CA SER A 165 -0.47 6.62 28.06
C SER A 165 0.45 7.05 29.19
N ARG A 166 1.52 7.80 28.90
CA ARG A 166 2.41 8.37 29.93
C ARG A 166 1.64 9.27 30.88
N ARG A 167 0.81 10.21 30.36
CA ARG A 167 0.03 11.13 31.17
C ARG A 167 -1.02 10.42 32.01
N GLU A 168 -1.70 9.43 31.47
CA GLU A 168 -2.64 8.59 32.21
C GLU A 168 -1.93 7.85 33.37
N GLY A 169 -0.74 7.34 33.13
CA GLY A 169 0.11 6.73 34.16
C GLY A 169 0.48 7.70 35.26
N ASP A 170 0.88 8.93 34.92
CA ASP A 170 1.24 9.98 35.87
C ASP A 170 0.01 10.39 36.74
N LEU A 171 -1.17 10.54 36.13
CA LEU A 171 -2.41 10.83 36.85
C LEU A 171 -2.78 9.71 37.82
N SER A 172 -2.68 8.46 37.41
CA SER A 172 -3.00 7.30 38.24
C SER A 172 -2.04 7.14 39.42
N SER A 173 -0.77 7.43 39.24
CA SER A 173 0.24 7.40 40.31
C SER A 173 0.07 8.55 41.29
N GLY A 174 -0.28 9.77 40.83
CA GLY A 174 -0.62 10.91 41.66
C GLY A 174 -1.84 10.64 42.55
N MET A 175 -2.89 10.00 42.01
CA MET A 175 -4.06 9.61 42.80
C MET A 175 -3.74 8.55 43.90
N ARG A 176 -2.85 7.65 43.65
CA ARG A 176 -2.43 6.64 44.66
C ARG A 176 -1.64 7.28 45.80
N THR A 177 -0.78 8.25 45.52
CA THR A 177 -0.02 8.95 46.57
C THR A 177 -0.92 9.86 47.44
N THR A 178 -1.90 10.52 46.85
CA THR A 178 -2.87 11.34 47.63
C THR A 178 -3.78 10.49 48.52
N ASN A 179 -4.18 9.30 48.07
CA ASN A 179 -4.97 8.36 48.88
C ASN A 179 -4.15 7.74 50.03
N ALA A 180 -2.84 7.49 49.82
CA ALA A 180 -1.95 6.97 50.85
C ALA A 180 -1.67 7.99 51.96
N THR A 181 -1.51 9.28 51.61
CA THR A 181 -1.31 10.38 52.57
C THR A 181 -2.59 10.75 53.34
N GLY A 182 -3.77 10.62 52.70
CA GLY A 182 -5.09 10.85 53.35
C GLY A 182 -5.40 9.79 54.43
N ARG A 183 -4.98 8.57 54.28
CA ARG A 183 -5.17 7.51 55.31
C ARG A 183 -4.27 7.69 56.54
N ARG A 184 -3.08 8.28 56.42
CA ARG A 184 -2.19 8.54 57.59
C ARG A 184 -2.69 9.68 58.50
N ARG A 185 -3.53 10.60 58.01
CA ARG A 185 -4.08 11.72 58.81
C ARG A 185 -5.32 11.36 59.63
N ARG A 186 -6.00 10.25 59.37
CA ARG A 186 -7.19 9.79 60.13
C ARG A 186 -6.87 8.85 61.29
N GLY A 187 -5.62 8.58 61.59
CA GLY A 187 -5.20 7.66 62.63
C GLY A 187 -4.43 8.33 63.81
N ARG A 188 -4.75 9.62 64.13
CA ARG A 188 -4.29 10.27 65.35
C ARG A 188 -5.43 10.92 66.09
#